data_f443d5c51a30a437740f6aa79669fff0
#
_entry.id   f443d5c51a30a437740f6aa79669fff0
#
_cell.length_a   1.000
_cell.length_b   1.000
_cell.length_c   1.000
_cell.angle_alpha   90.00
_cell.angle_beta   90.00
_cell.angle_gamma   90.00
#
_symmetry.space_group_name_H-M   'P 1'
#
loop_
_entity.id
_entity.type
_entity.pdbx_description
1 polymer ?
#
loop_
_entity_poly.entity_id
_entity_poly.type
_entity_poly.pdbx_seq_one_letter_code
_entity_poly.pdbx_strand_id
1 'polypeptide(L)'
;MKSIRIYIALALVLWFSDSFAQQDPQYTQYMYNMNIVNPAYAGSKGTLSLGLLGRMQWTNVNGAPQTMTFDSHAPVGKRVGMGLSIIADEIGPAKEQNIYAEFSYTVSTSTEGKLAFGIKGGVTLLDVNLLDVVMPQTPVGEDPLFDENINEAFPNIGAGVYYYTRKWYIGLSAPNLLKSQHLNKDEAYTKASEEVHYFLTSGYVFDLSSTLKFKPSFLIKGVTGAPVSFDINANFLMYDRFEVGASYRHQDAVSILFNFGVTRSFRVGYAYEYN
;
A
#
# COMPACT_ATOMS: atom_id res chain seq x y z
N MET A 1 -40.67 25.31 13.92
CA MET A 1 -39.66 24.70 14.81
C MET A 1 -39.75 23.17 14.91
N LYS A 2 -40.91 22.52 14.79
CA LYS A 2 -40.98 21.03 14.81
C LYS A 2 -40.38 20.37 13.56
N SER A 3 -40.57 20.96 12.39
CA SER A 3 -40.05 20.45 11.10
C SER A 3 -38.50 20.45 11.03
N ILE A 4 -37.84 21.50 11.54
CA ILE A 4 -36.37 21.58 11.54
C ILE A 4 -35.74 20.46 12.40
N ARG A 5 -36.37 20.07 13.51
CA ARG A 5 -35.90 18.98 14.36
C ARG A 5 -35.99 17.61 13.66
N ILE A 6 -37.01 17.43 12.79
CA ILE A 6 -37.16 16.21 11.99
C ILE A 6 -36.07 16.13 10.90
N TYR A 7 -35.75 17.23 10.25
CA TYR A 7 -34.67 17.26 9.23
C TYR A 7 -33.31 17.07 9.85
N ILE A 8 -33.04 17.62 11.06
CA ILE A 8 -31.81 17.38 11.80
C ILE A 8 -31.71 15.92 12.26
N ALA A 9 -32.81 15.32 12.72
CA ALA A 9 -32.85 13.91 13.09
C ALA A 9 -32.65 12.99 11.88
N LEU A 10 -33.25 13.32 10.71
CA LEU A 10 -33.02 12.58 9.47
C LEU A 10 -31.57 12.72 8.96
N ALA A 11 -30.97 13.91 9.07
CA ALA A 11 -29.58 14.14 8.71
C ALA A 11 -28.60 13.38 9.64
N LEU A 12 -28.93 13.26 10.91
CA LEU A 12 -28.13 12.47 11.89
C LEU A 12 -28.22 10.96 11.64
N VAL A 13 -29.37 10.46 11.16
CA VAL A 13 -29.55 9.03 10.82
C VAL A 13 -28.78 8.64 9.55
N LEU A 14 -28.59 9.59 8.62
CA LEU A 14 -27.81 9.37 7.38
C LEU A 14 -26.29 9.38 7.59
N TRP A 15 -25.81 9.68 8.81
CA TRP A 15 -24.38 9.69 9.15
C TRP A 15 -23.88 8.38 9.76
N PHE A 16 -24.73 7.40 9.96
CA PHE A 16 -24.32 6.05 10.32
C PHE A 16 -24.08 5.25 9.03
N SER A 17 -22.93 5.45 8.41
CA SER A 17 -22.41 4.54 7.41
C SER A 17 -21.70 3.41 8.12
N ASP A 18 -22.12 2.17 7.87
CA ASP A 18 -21.40 0.98 8.29
C ASP A 18 -19.96 1.04 7.77
N SER A 19 -19.01 1.19 8.67
CA SER A 19 -17.59 1.20 8.34
C SER A 19 -17.11 -0.25 8.30
N PHE A 20 -17.10 -0.86 7.12
CA PHE A 20 -16.39 -2.12 6.88
C PHE A 20 -14.93 -1.78 6.65
N ALA A 21 -14.11 -1.99 7.66
CA ALA A 21 -12.69 -1.59 7.63
C ALA A 21 -11.76 -2.80 7.61
N GLN A 22 -11.69 -3.51 6.49
CA GLN A 22 -10.47 -4.23 6.14
C GLN A 22 -9.73 -3.39 5.11
N GLN A 23 -8.60 -2.81 5.50
CA GLN A 23 -7.76 -2.00 4.63
C GLN A 23 -6.42 -2.71 4.45
N ASP A 24 -5.98 -2.86 3.19
CA ASP A 24 -4.59 -3.23 2.89
C ASP A 24 -3.62 -2.30 3.62
N PRO A 25 -2.41 -2.82 3.98
CA PRO A 25 -1.38 -2.03 4.61
C PRO A 25 -1.14 -0.72 3.87
N GLN A 26 -1.12 0.38 4.60
CA GLN A 26 -0.89 1.71 4.00
C GLN A 26 0.58 2.06 4.16
N TYR A 27 1.19 2.56 3.08
CA TYR A 27 2.62 2.90 3.06
C TYR A 27 2.80 4.41 2.96
N THR A 28 3.22 5.05 4.04
CA THR A 28 3.57 6.48 4.05
C THR A 28 4.72 6.79 3.08
N GLN A 29 5.61 5.82 2.88
CA GLN A 29 6.77 5.93 1.99
C GLN A 29 6.54 5.30 0.61
N TYR A 30 5.28 5.28 0.11
CA TYR A 30 4.94 4.66 -1.18
C TYR A 30 5.81 5.14 -2.35
N MET A 31 6.27 6.40 -2.34
CA MET A 31 7.10 6.96 -3.41
C MET A 31 8.46 6.28 -3.54
N TYR A 32 8.93 5.58 -2.51
CA TYR A 32 10.18 4.80 -2.55
C TYR A 32 9.93 3.33 -2.87
N ASN A 33 8.68 2.86 -2.70
CA ASN A 33 8.26 1.48 -2.90
C ASN A 33 7.13 1.35 -3.95
N MET A 34 7.25 2.12 -5.03
CA MET A 34 6.22 2.26 -6.07
C MET A 34 5.90 0.94 -6.77
N ASN A 35 6.85 -0.01 -6.83
CA ASN A 35 6.66 -1.30 -7.48
C ASN A 35 5.55 -2.13 -6.82
N ILE A 36 5.40 -2.04 -5.50
CA ILE A 36 4.32 -2.71 -4.75
C ILE A 36 2.96 -2.14 -5.14
N VAL A 37 2.89 -0.81 -5.28
CA VAL A 37 1.65 -0.10 -5.60
C VAL A 37 1.25 -0.25 -7.06
N ASN A 38 2.23 -0.24 -7.99
CA ASN A 38 1.95 -0.26 -9.43
C ASN A 38 2.93 -1.16 -10.18
N PRO A 39 2.50 -2.31 -10.72
CA PRO A 39 3.39 -3.24 -11.44
C PRO A 39 3.98 -2.64 -12.73
N ALA A 40 3.37 -1.60 -13.31
CA ALA A 40 3.93 -0.91 -14.47
C ALA A 40 5.21 -0.10 -14.15
N TYR A 41 5.52 0.08 -12.86
CA TYR A 41 6.76 0.73 -12.43
C TYR A 41 7.99 -0.15 -12.60
N ALA A 42 7.84 -1.48 -12.69
CA ALA A 42 8.94 -2.42 -12.81
C ALA A 42 9.87 -2.04 -13.97
N GLY A 43 11.18 -1.95 -13.71
CA GLY A 43 12.22 -1.57 -14.70
C GLY A 43 12.28 -0.09 -15.07
N SER A 44 11.39 0.77 -14.56
CA SER A 44 11.34 2.21 -14.93
C SER A 44 12.60 2.99 -14.53
N LYS A 45 13.31 2.57 -13.49
CA LYS A 45 14.58 3.17 -13.03
C LYS A 45 15.76 2.93 -13.98
N GLY A 46 15.62 2.01 -14.94
CA GLY A 46 16.69 1.72 -15.91
C GLY A 46 17.87 0.91 -15.37
N THR A 47 17.85 0.53 -14.09
CA THR A 47 18.87 -0.28 -13.41
C THR A 47 18.17 -1.27 -12.47
N LEU A 48 18.92 -2.29 -11.99
CA LEU A 48 18.44 -3.09 -10.87
C LEU A 48 18.21 -2.20 -9.65
N SER A 49 17.02 -2.28 -9.09
CA SER A 49 16.60 -1.60 -7.88
C SER A 49 16.16 -2.62 -6.87
N LEU A 50 16.62 -2.46 -5.64
CA LEU A 50 16.23 -3.27 -4.48
C LEU A 50 15.70 -2.33 -3.42
N GLY A 51 14.58 -2.70 -2.80
CA GLY A 51 13.97 -1.98 -1.69
C GLY A 51 13.66 -2.90 -0.52
N LEU A 52 13.86 -2.40 0.68
CA LEU A 52 13.40 -2.99 1.93
C LEU A 52 12.72 -1.90 2.73
N LEU A 53 11.52 -2.18 3.22
CA LEU A 53 10.79 -1.26 4.08
C LEU A 53 10.16 -2.06 5.22
N GLY A 54 10.36 -1.58 6.46
CA GLY A 54 9.65 -2.06 7.63
C GLY A 54 8.75 -0.97 8.19
N ARG A 55 7.54 -1.33 8.59
CA ARG A 55 6.59 -0.46 9.27
C ARG A 55 6.10 -1.12 10.55
N MET A 56 6.10 -0.37 11.65
CA MET A 56 5.54 -0.78 12.93
C MET A 56 4.52 0.25 13.36
N GLN A 57 3.33 -0.19 13.75
CA GLN A 57 2.28 0.66 14.28
C GLN A 57 2.10 0.35 15.78
N TRP A 58 1.63 1.34 16.57
CA TRP A 58 1.32 1.16 18.01
C TRP A 58 2.41 0.44 18.79
N THR A 59 3.64 0.94 18.76
CA THR A 59 4.87 0.29 19.22
C THR A 59 4.86 -0.24 20.67
N ASN A 60 3.85 0.12 21.48
CA ASN A 60 3.71 -0.32 22.87
C ASN A 60 2.56 -1.32 23.08
N VAL A 61 1.99 -1.85 22.00
CA VAL A 61 0.85 -2.79 22.06
C VAL A 61 1.33 -4.16 21.59
N ASN A 62 1.07 -5.21 22.37
CA ASN A 62 1.36 -6.58 21.96
C ASN A 62 0.44 -6.98 20.79
N GLY A 63 1.00 -7.60 19.76
CA GLY A 63 0.26 -7.96 18.55
C GLY A 63 -0.05 -6.77 17.64
N ALA A 64 0.60 -5.63 17.85
CA ALA A 64 0.46 -4.45 16.99
C ALA A 64 0.89 -4.74 15.54
N PRO A 65 0.27 -4.09 14.54
CA PRO A 65 0.56 -4.33 13.14
C PRO A 65 2.03 -4.10 12.79
N GLN A 66 2.63 -5.06 12.11
CA GLN A 66 3.99 -5.00 11.58
C GLN A 66 3.98 -5.42 10.12
N THR A 67 4.52 -4.59 9.25
CA THR A 67 4.62 -4.87 7.83
C THR A 67 6.06 -4.81 7.39
N MET A 68 6.54 -5.84 6.74
CA MET A 68 7.85 -5.89 6.08
C MET A 68 7.64 -6.06 4.59
N THR A 69 8.34 -5.26 3.79
CA THR A 69 8.28 -5.38 2.33
C THR A 69 9.68 -5.52 1.75
N PHE A 70 9.80 -6.39 0.79
CA PHE A 70 10.95 -6.49 -0.10
C PHE A 70 10.46 -6.31 -1.52
N ASP A 71 11.10 -5.43 -2.28
CA ASP A 71 10.90 -5.31 -3.71
C ASP A 71 12.23 -5.35 -4.46
N SER A 72 12.17 -5.94 -5.63
CA SER A 72 13.29 -5.91 -6.57
C SER A 72 12.75 -5.76 -7.98
N HIS A 73 13.32 -4.87 -8.78
CA HIS A 73 12.94 -4.75 -10.17
C HIS A 73 14.10 -4.28 -11.05
N ALA A 74 14.10 -4.73 -12.30
CA ALA A 74 15.11 -4.35 -13.28
C ALA A 74 14.54 -4.29 -14.71
N PRO A 75 15.11 -3.49 -15.61
CA PRO A 75 14.85 -3.61 -17.02
C PRO A 75 15.49 -4.90 -17.56
N VAL A 76 14.71 -5.66 -18.34
CA VAL A 76 15.17 -6.84 -19.08
C VAL A 76 15.09 -6.53 -20.57
N GLY A 77 16.14 -5.90 -21.11
CA GLY A 77 16.15 -5.39 -22.46
C GLY A 77 15.64 -3.94 -22.58
N LYS A 78 15.16 -3.56 -23.79
CA LYS A 78 14.86 -2.15 -24.10
C LYS A 78 13.46 -1.69 -23.67
N ARG A 79 12.52 -2.62 -23.53
CA ARG A 79 11.10 -2.29 -23.34
C ARG A 79 10.45 -3.06 -22.20
N VAL A 80 11.08 -4.10 -21.70
CA VAL A 80 10.54 -5.00 -20.70
C VAL A 80 11.18 -4.69 -19.36
N GLY A 81 10.36 -4.58 -18.32
CA GLY A 81 10.76 -4.59 -16.92
C GLY A 81 10.21 -5.83 -16.24
N MET A 82 10.97 -6.38 -15.32
CA MET A 82 10.54 -7.48 -14.45
C MET A 82 10.79 -7.10 -12.99
N GLY A 83 9.96 -7.62 -12.11
CA GLY A 83 10.08 -7.39 -10.69
C GLY A 83 9.63 -8.60 -9.86
N LEU A 84 9.98 -8.54 -8.61
CA LEU A 84 9.54 -9.46 -7.55
C LEU A 84 9.25 -8.62 -6.33
N SER A 85 8.09 -8.80 -5.72
CA SER A 85 7.76 -8.21 -4.43
C SER A 85 7.29 -9.26 -3.43
N ILE A 86 7.69 -9.06 -2.18
CA ILE A 86 7.28 -9.86 -1.03
C ILE A 86 6.80 -8.89 0.03
N ILE A 87 5.60 -9.12 0.53
CA ILE A 87 5.02 -8.35 1.63
C ILE A 87 4.70 -9.36 2.73
N ALA A 88 5.17 -9.11 3.93
CA ALA A 88 4.81 -9.88 5.12
C ALA A 88 4.14 -8.93 6.11
N ASP A 89 2.92 -9.22 6.45
CA ASP A 89 2.10 -8.46 7.38
C ASP A 89 1.69 -9.34 8.55
N GLU A 90 1.81 -8.81 9.76
CA GLU A 90 1.46 -9.52 11.00
C GLU A 90 0.59 -8.60 11.86
N ILE A 91 -0.61 -9.07 12.23
CA ILE A 91 -1.57 -8.35 13.06
C ILE A 91 -2.16 -9.32 14.06
N GLY A 92 -1.75 -9.23 15.33
CA GLY A 92 -2.19 -10.17 16.36
C GLY A 92 -1.85 -11.62 15.99
N PRO A 93 -2.86 -12.53 15.91
CA PRO A 93 -2.65 -13.92 15.54
C PRO A 93 -2.59 -14.15 14.02
N ALA A 94 -2.90 -13.13 13.21
CA ALA A 94 -2.95 -13.23 11.76
C ALA A 94 -1.61 -12.86 11.13
N LYS A 95 -1.13 -13.69 10.22
CA LYS A 95 0.05 -13.49 9.37
C LYS A 95 -0.33 -13.65 7.93
N GLU A 96 -0.01 -12.65 7.13
CA GLU A 96 -0.24 -12.65 5.70
C GLU A 96 1.09 -12.47 4.96
N GLN A 97 1.33 -13.32 3.96
CA GLN A 97 2.50 -13.21 3.10
C GLN A 97 2.08 -13.15 1.65
N ASN A 98 2.43 -12.07 0.99
CA ASN A 98 2.14 -11.85 -0.43
C ASN A 98 3.43 -11.97 -1.23
N ILE A 99 3.45 -12.85 -2.23
CA ILE A 99 4.60 -13.07 -3.11
C ILE A 99 4.14 -12.86 -4.55
N TYR A 100 4.69 -11.83 -5.21
CA TYR A 100 4.28 -11.44 -6.57
C TYR A 100 5.48 -11.32 -7.51
N ALA A 101 5.28 -11.79 -8.73
CA ALA A 101 6.13 -11.46 -9.87
C ALA A 101 5.45 -10.38 -10.73
N GLU A 102 6.21 -9.37 -11.13
CA GLU A 102 5.75 -8.26 -11.96
C GLU A 102 6.39 -8.30 -13.35
N PHE A 103 5.59 -7.95 -14.33
CA PHE A 103 6.02 -7.75 -15.69
C PHE A 103 5.50 -6.41 -16.20
N SER A 104 6.38 -5.63 -16.82
CA SER A 104 6.01 -4.37 -17.47
C SER A 104 6.49 -4.29 -18.91
N TYR A 105 5.72 -3.60 -19.74
CA TYR A 105 6.10 -3.28 -21.10
C TYR A 105 6.03 -1.78 -21.33
N THR A 106 7.15 -1.17 -21.71
CA THR A 106 7.30 0.28 -21.86
C THR A 106 7.38 0.70 -23.31
N VAL A 107 6.58 1.69 -23.68
CA VAL A 107 6.54 2.34 -24.98
C VAL A 107 7.02 3.78 -24.85
N SER A 108 7.94 4.20 -25.71
CA SER A 108 8.32 5.62 -25.79
C SER A 108 7.23 6.39 -26.53
N THR A 109 6.65 7.40 -25.91
CA THR A 109 5.59 8.24 -26.48
C THR A 109 6.16 9.54 -27.06
N SER A 110 7.32 9.96 -26.55
CA SER A 110 8.06 11.15 -27.04
C SER A 110 9.55 10.98 -26.74
N THR A 111 10.34 12.00 -27.00
CA THR A 111 11.78 12.02 -26.68
C THR A 111 12.05 11.79 -25.19
N GLU A 112 11.17 12.25 -24.30
CA GLU A 112 11.33 12.11 -22.85
C GLU A 112 10.21 11.28 -22.20
N GLY A 113 9.05 11.17 -22.85
CA GLY A 113 7.86 10.51 -22.29
C GLY A 113 7.86 9.01 -22.55
N LYS A 114 7.55 8.24 -21.52
CA LYS A 114 7.43 6.78 -21.57
C LYS A 114 6.11 6.37 -20.93
N LEU A 115 5.40 5.44 -21.57
CA LEU A 115 4.19 4.83 -21.08
C LEU A 115 4.45 3.35 -20.86
N ALA A 116 4.27 2.89 -19.64
CA ALA A 116 4.43 1.50 -19.26
C ALA A 116 3.07 0.89 -18.88
N PHE A 117 2.86 -0.35 -19.31
CA PHE A 117 1.75 -1.20 -18.89
C PHE A 117 2.34 -2.33 -18.06
N GLY A 118 1.75 -2.63 -16.94
CA GLY A 118 2.24 -3.65 -16.02
C GLY A 118 1.14 -4.60 -15.59
N ILE A 119 1.56 -5.84 -15.40
CA ILE A 119 0.76 -6.88 -14.74
C ILE A 119 1.59 -7.50 -13.63
N LYS A 120 0.93 -7.97 -12.60
CA LYS A 120 1.53 -8.83 -11.59
C LYS A 120 0.68 -10.06 -11.35
N GLY A 121 1.31 -11.12 -10.92
CA GLY A 121 0.65 -12.35 -10.49
C GLY A 121 1.44 -13.03 -9.39
N GLY A 122 0.73 -13.69 -8.50
CA GLY A 122 1.35 -14.35 -7.36
C GLY A 122 0.34 -14.98 -6.43
N VAL A 123 0.74 -15.18 -5.19
CA VAL A 123 -0.02 -15.85 -4.15
C VAL A 123 0.02 -15.07 -2.85
N THR A 124 -1.12 -15.03 -2.19
CA THR A 124 -1.29 -14.61 -0.79
C THR A 124 -1.41 -15.85 0.07
N LEU A 125 -0.56 -15.98 1.08
CA LEU A 125 -0.58 -17.02 2.10
C LEU A 125 -1.10 -16.39 3.38
N LEU A 126 -2.22 -16.88 3.90
CA LEU A 126 -2.83 -16.45 5.15
C LEU A 126 -2.71 -17.54 6.20
N ASP A 127 -2.12 -17.21 7.34
CA ASP A 127 -2.02 -18.04 8.53
C ASP A 127 -2.63 -17.30 9.71
N VAL A 128 -3.66 -17.89 10.34
CA VAL A 128 -4.28 -17.30 11.53
C VAL A 128 -4.31 -18.33 12.65
N ASN A 129 -3.54 -18.08 13.70
CA ASN A 129 -3.44 -18.92 14.89
C ASN A 129 -4.58 -18.60 15.86
N LEU A 130 -5.79 -19.12 15.59
CA LEU A 130 -6.96 -18.89 16.42
C LEU A 130 -6.88 -19.61 17.77
N LEU A 131 -6.23 -20.77 17.83
CA LEU A 131 -6.06 -21.55 19.07
C LEU A 131 -5.18 -20.85 20.12
N ASP A 132 -4.33 -19.91 19.71
CA ASP A 132 -3.48 -19.12 20.60
C ASP A 132 -4.21 -17.91 21.19
N VAL A 133 -5.43 -17.62 20.74
CA VAL A 133 -6.24 -16.51 21.23
C VAL A 133 -6.88 -16.89 22.57
N VAL A 134 -6.31 -16.37 23.66
CA VAL A 134 -6.86 -16.59 25.02
C VAL A 134 -8.05 -15.68 25.25
N MET A 135 -9.23 -16.26 25.34
CA MET A 135 -10.44 -15.52 25.74
C MET A 135 -10.64 -15.61 27.26
N PRO A 136 -10.78 -14.45 27.96
CA PRO A 136 -10.88 -14.45 29.41
C PRO A 136 -12.09 -15.17 30.02
N GLN A 137 -13.11 -15.46 29.22
CA GLN A 137 -14.40 -15.99 29.69
C GLN A 137 -14.81 -17.34 29.09
N THR A 138 -14.08 -17.84 28.08
CA THR A 138 -14.40 -19.11 27.41
C THR A 138 -13.16 -19.99 27.41
N PRO A 139 -13.22 -21.24 27.90
CA PRO A 139 -12.10 -22.18 27.78
C PRO A 139 -11.73 -22.40 26.30
N VAL A 140 -10.44 -22.55 26.03
CA VAL A 140 -9.93 -22.85 24.69
C VAL A 140 -10.59 -24.15 24.18
N GLY A 141 -11.20 -24.11 22.98
CA GLY A 141 -11.87 -25.24 22.36
C GLY A 141 -13.36 -25.38 22.66
N GLU A 142 -14.00 -24.46 23.40
CA GLU A 142 -15.45 -24.46 23.60
C GLU A 142 -16.20 -23.53 22.63
N ASP A 143 -15.50 -22.62 21.93
CA ASP A 143 -16.09 -21.79 20.88
C ASP A 143 -15.79 -22.39 19.49
N PRO A 144 -16.80 -22.83 18.75
CA PRO A 144 -16.59 -23.42 17.41
C PRO A 144 -15.92 -22.50 16.40
N LEU A 145 -15.85 -21.20 16.67
CA LEU A 145 -15.16 -20.23 15.82
C LEU A 145 -13.64 -20.26 15.97
N PHE A 146 -13.13 -20.81 17.08
CA PHE A 146 -11.72 -20.86 17.44
C PHE A 146 -11.19 -22.30 17.57
N ASP A 147 -11.88 -23.26 16.94
CA ASP A 147 -11.52 -24.68 17.03
C ASP A 147 -10.34 -25.09 16.14
N GLU A 148 -10.03 -24.30 15.11
CA GLU A 148 -9.00 -24.63 14.12
C GLU A 148 -8.23 -23.40 13.68
N ASN A 149 -6.93 -23.56 13.44
CA ASN A 149 -6.11 -22.55 12.78
C ASN A 149 -6.46 -22.46 11.30
N ILE A 150 -6.39 -21.25 10.72
CA ILE A 150 -6.62 -21.01 9.31
C ILE A 150 -5.28 -21.00 8.60
N ASN A 151 -5.15 -21.81 7.56
CA ASN A 151 -4.00 -21.86 6.66
C ASN A 151 -4.52 -21.92 5.24
N GLU A 152 -4.49 -20.80 4.55
CA GLU A 152 -5.06 -20.70 3.21
C GLU A 152 -4.09 -20.03 2.23
N ALA A 153 -4.23 -20.35 0.95
CA ALA A 153 -3.46 -19.77 -0.12
C ALA A 153 -4.39 -19.30 -1.24
N PHE A 154 -4.27 -18.02 -1.60
CA PHE A 154 -5.10 -17.39 -2.63
C PHE A 154 -4.24 -16.89 -3.77
N PRO A 155 -4.56 -17.22 -5.04
CA PRO A 155 -3.92 -16.57 -6.17
C PRO A 155 -4.38 -15.11 -6.24
N ASN A 156 -3.50 -14.22 -6.63
CA ASN A 156 -3.86 -12.84 -6.92
C ASN A 156 -3.19 -12.36 -8.21
N ILE A 157 -3.86 -11.43 -8.89
CA ILE A 157 -3.35 -10.76 -10.08
C ILE A 157 -3.56 -9.26 -9.92
N GLY A 158 -2.73 -8.48 -10.57
CA GLY A 158 -2.86 -7.03 -10.58
C GLY A 158 -2.46 -6.44 -11.91
N ALA A 159 -2.89 -5.21 -12.15
CA ALA A 159 -2.56 -4.48 -13.36
C ALA A 159 -2.31 -3.01 -13.06
N GLY A 160 -1.58 -2.35 -13.95
CA GLY A 160 -1.33 -0.92 -13.84
C GLY A 160 -0.84 -0.30 -15.13
N VAL A 161 -0.94 1.01 -15.15
CA VAL A 161 -0.41 1.88 -16.19
C VAL A 161 0.42 2.96 -15.53
N TYR A 162 1.57 3.28 -16.10
CA TYR A 162 2.49 4.26 -15.55
C TYR A 162 3.09 5.10 -16.67
N TYR A 163 2.80 6.39 -16.68
CA TYR A 163 3.45 7.35 -17.57
C TYR A 163 4.49 8.14 -16.81
N TYR A 164 5.68 8.27 -17.36
CA TYR A 164 6.75 8.99 -16.71
C TYR A 164 7.70 9.69 -17.69
N THR A 165 8.28 10.77 -17.19
CA THR A 165 9.35 11.53 -17.80
C THR A 165 10.51 11.63 -16.81
N ARG A 166 11.51 12.46 -17.10
CA ARG A 166 12.58 12.74 -16.14
C ARG A 166 12.11 13.52 -14.91
N LYS A 167 11.01 14.29 -15.02
CA LYS A 167 10.57 15.22 -13.97
C LYS A 167 9.22 14.90 -13.36
N TRP A 168 8.35 14.19 -14.03
CA TRP A 168 7.02 13.90 -13.50
C TRP A 168 6.53 12.52 -13.91
N TYR A 169 5.59 12.04 -13.15
CA TYR A 169 4.92 10.78 -13.43
C TYR A 169 3.45 10.85 -13.03
N ILE A 170 2.67 9.96 -13.63
CA ILE A 170 1.32 9.62 -13.21
C ILE A 170 1.11 8.12 -13.40
N GLY A 171 0.50 7.47 -12.42
CA GLY A 171 0.23 6.04 -12.43
C GLY A 171 -1.18 5.74 -11.96
N LEU A 172 -1.82 4.78 -12.62
CA LEU A 172 -3.09 4.19 -12.22
C LEU A 172 -2.88 2.69 -12.08
N SER A 173 -3.36 2.09 -11.00
CA SER A 173 -3.19 0.66 -10.76
C SER A 173 -4.29 0.07 -9.89
N ALA A 174 -4.48 -1.24 -10.07
CA ALA A 174 -5.22 -2.11 -9.17
C ALA A 174 -4.30 -3.33 -8.90
N PRO A 175 -3.50 -3.27 -7.81
CA PRO A 175 -2.50 -4.31 -7.54
C PRO A 175 -3.11 -5.65 -7.12
N ASN A 176 -4.34 -5.66 -6.60
CA ASN A 176 -5.06 -6.86 -6.19
C ASN A 176 -6.44 -6.82 -6.84
N LEU A 177 -6.65 -7.61 -7.90
CA LEU A 177 -7.89 -7.65 -8.68
C LEU A 177 -8.78 -8.83 -8.31
N LEU A 178 -8.21 -9.89 -7.75
CA LEU A 178 -9.01 -11.02 -7.32
C LEU A 178 -9.49 -10.79 -5.88
N LYS A 179 -10.78 -10.95 -5.69
CA LYS A 179 -11.39 -10.90 -4.36
C LYS A 179 -11.11 -12.22 -3.65
N SER A 180 -10.30 -12.20 -2.62
CA SER A 180 -10.09 -13.33 -1.73
C SER A 180 -11.27 -13.41 -0.76
N GLN A 181 -11.95 -14.54 -0.69
CA GLN A 181 -12.98 -14.80 0.31
C GLN A 181 -12.33 -15.54 1.48
N HIS A 182 -12.02 -14.81 2.53
CA HIS A 182 -11.54 -15.40 3.77
C HIS A 182 -12.74 -15.92 4.59
N LEU A 183 -12.65 -17.13 5.12
CA LEU A 183 -13.67 -17.80 5.94
C LEU A 183 -14.91 -18.28 5.18
N ASN A 184 -14.80 -19.46 4.60
CA ASN A 184 -15.92 -20.19 4.01
C ASN A 184 -16.15 -21.50 4.78
N LYS A 185 -16.62 -21.42 6.03
CA LYS A 185 -17.25 -22.55 6.72
C LYS A 185 -18.71 -22.19 6.96
N ASP A 186 -19.59 -22.88 6.21
CA ASP A 186 -21.05 -22.89 6.35
C ASP A 186 -21.76 -21.52 6.48
N GLU A 187 -22.85 -21.36 5.77
CA GLU A 187 -23.64 -20.15 5.47
C GLU A 187 -24.00 -19.19 6.64
N ALA A 188 -23.46 -19.40 7.84
CA ALA A 188 -23.83 -18.66 9.06
C ALA A 188 -22.88 -17.51 9.45
N TYR A 189 -21.69 -17.39 8.83
CA TYR A 189 -20.70 -16.41 9.27
C TYR A 189 -20.31 -15.42 8.18
N THR A 190 -20.13 -14.18 8.59
CA THR A 190 -19.83 -13.01 7.76
C THR A 190 -18.61 -13.25 6.88
N LYS A 191 -18.78 -13.24 5.56
CA LYS A 191 -17.71 -13.35 4.57
C LYS A 191 -16.83 -12.12 4.66
N ALA A 192 -15.65 -12.24 5.25
CA ALA A 192 -14.61 -11.24 5.07
C ALA A 192 -14.08 -11.38 3.64
N SER A 193 -14.36 -10.42 2.78
CA SER A 193 -13.86 -10.39 1.40
C SER A 193 -12.96 -9.19 1.23
N GLU A 194 -11.77 -9.41 0.68
CA GLU A 194 -10.94 -8.32 0.19
C GLU A 194 -11.62 -7.62 -0.99
N GLU A 195 -11.74 -6.30 -0.90
CA GLU A 195 -12.25 -5.49 -1.99
C GLU A 195 -11.09 -4.97 -2.85
N VAL A 196 -11.36 -4.74 -4.13
CA VAL A 196 -10.36 -4.24 -5.07
C VAL A 196 -9.96 -2.81 -4.72
N HIS A 197 -8.67 -2.59 -4.53
CA HIS A 197 -8.07 -1.28 -4.30
C HIS A 197 -7.59 -0.65 -5.62
N TYR A 198 -7.99 0.58 -5.87
CA TYR A 198 -7.52 1.39 -6.98
C TYR A 198 -6.61 2.50 -6.48
N PHE A 199 -5.46 2.65 -7.12
CA PHE A 199 -4.49 3.67 -6.77
C PHE A 199 -4.25 4.62 -7.94
N LEU A 200 -4.31 5.92 -7.66
CA LEU A 200 -3.86 6.98 -8.55
C LEU A 200 -2.69 7.70 -7.89
N THR A 201 -1.54 7.69 -8.53
CA THR A 201 -0.33 8.33 -8.02
C THR A 201 0.20 9.36 -8.99
N SER A 202 0.74 10.46 -8.50
CA SER A 202 1.50 11.40 -9.34
C SER A 202 2.53 12.14 -8.51
N GLY A 203 3.57 12.64 -9.16
CA GLY A 203 4.58 13.47 -8.54
C GLY A 203 5.39 14.26 -9.56
N TYR A 204 6.00 15.33 -9.11
CA TYR A 204 6.83 16.21 -9.92
C TYR A 204 8.14 16.54 -9.20
N VAL A 205 9.19 16.81 -9.97
CA VAL A 205 10.47 17.27 -9.46
C VAL A 205 10.75 18.69 -9.98
N PHE A 206 10.70 19.67 -9.08
CA PHE A 206 11.08 21.04 -9.34
C PHE A 206 12.55 21.23 -8.97
N ASP A 207 13.39 21.65 -9.92
CA ASP A 207 14.75 22.08 -9.63
C ASP A 207 14.70 23.55 -9.14
N LEU A 208 14.78 23.75 -7.81
CA LEU A 208 14.77 25.10 -7.21
C LEU A 208 16.15 25.77 -7.33
N SER A 209 17.21 24.95 -7.27
CA SER A 209 18.59 25.38 -7.51
C SER A 209 19.41 24.18 -8.01
N SER A 210 20.70 24.39 -8.27
CA SER A 210 21.63 23.30 -8.61
C SER A 210 21.78 22.24 -7.51
N THR A 211 21.44 22.59 -6.27
CA THR A 211 21.61 21.70 -5.10
C THR A 211 20.31 21.39 -4.36
N LEU A 212 19.20 22.03 -4.73
CA LEU A 212 17.91 21.89 -4.06
C LEU A 212 16.80 21.53 -5.04
N LYS A 213 16.11 20.43 -4.77
CA LYS A 213 14.94 19.99 -5.53
C LYS A 213 13.73 19.88 -4.60
N PHE A 214 12.57 20.32 -5.07
CA PHE A 214 11.29 20.12 -4.40
C PHE A 214 10.51 19.02 -5.13
N LYS A 215 10.03 18.03 -4.38
CA LYS A 215 9.40 16.82 -4.91
C LYS A 215 8.01 16.62 -4.29
N PRO A 216 6.99 17.38 -4.73
CA PRO A 216 5.62 17.09 -4.32
C PRO A 216 5.13 15.81 -4.99
N SER A 217 4.30 15.05 -4.27
CA SER A 217 3.60 13.88 -4.80
C SER A 217 2.29 13.65 -4.07
N PHE A 218 1.39 12.92 -4.70
CA PHE A 218 0.16 12.47 -4.07
C PHE A 218 -0.15 11.02 -4.43
N LEU A 219 -0.94 10.40 -3.56
CA LEU A 219 -1.55 9.10 -3.77
C LEU A 219 -3.03 9.21 -3.39
N ILE A 220 -3.90 8.73 -4.26
CA ILE A 220 -5.33 8.56 -4.00
C ILE A 220 -5.61 7.07 -4.01
N LYS A 221 -6.26 6.56 -2.97
CA LYS A 221 -6.73 5.17 -2.84
C LYS A 221 -8.25 5.16 -2.80
N GLY A 222 -8.85 4.43 -3.72
CA GLY A 222 -10.28 4.18 -3.77
C GLY A 222 -10.58 2.70 -3.57
N VAL A 223 -11.56 2.39 -2.73
CA VAL A 223 -12.06 1.03 -2.47
C VAL A 223 -13.58 1.08 -2.52
N THR A 224 -14.20 0.05 -3.09
CA THR A 224 -15.66 -0.03 -3.13
C THR A 224 -16.21 -0.16 -1.71
N GLY A 225 -17.13 0.72 -1.32
CA GLY A 225 -17.74 0.69 0.01
C GLY A 225 -16.94 1.38 1.12
N ALA A 226 -15.80 2.02 0.81
CA ALA A 226 -15.03 2.79 1.77
C ALA A 226 -14.80 4.25 1.30
N PRO A 227 -14.59 5.21 2.20
CA PRO A 227 -14.20 6.57 1.83
C PRO A 227 -12.89 6.59 1.03
N VAL A 228 -12.78 7.51 0.09
CA VAL A 228 -11.54 7.72 -0.66
C VAL A 228 -10.49 8.28 0.29
N SER A 229 -9.33 7.61 0.36
CA SER A 229 -8.16 8.10 1.08
C SER A 229 -7.23 8.83 0.12
N PHE A 230 -6.63 9.93 0.60
CA PHE A 230 -5.59 10.61 -0.17
C PHE A 230 -4.43 11.07 0.72
N ASP A 231 -3.24 10.90 0.17
CA ASP A 231 -1.98 11.30 0.78
C ASP A 231 -1.32 12.38 -0.07
N ILE A 232 -0.85 13.44 0.56
CA ILE A 232 -0.05 14.49 -0.08
C ILE A 232 1.32 14.51 0.58
N ASN A 233 2.36 14.52 -0.23
CA ASN A 233 3.74 14.58 0.23
C ASN A 233 4.46 15.79 -0.34
N ALA A 234 5.34 16.37 0.46
CA ALA A 234 6.20 17.48 0.09
C ALA A 234 7.62 17.19 0.59
N ASN A 235 8.51 16.80 -0.33
CA ASN A 235 9.88 16.43 -0.01
C ASN A 235 10.87 17.42 -0.62
N PHE A 236 11.92 17.77 0.12
CA PHE A 236 13.05 18.55 -0.33
C PHE A 236 14.30 17.68 -0.38
N LEU A 237 14.87 17.53 -1.57
CA LEU A 237 16.12 16.83 -1.78
C LEU A 237 17.26 17.83 -1.94
N MET A 238 18.24 17.74 -1.05
CA MET A 238 19.41 18.64 -0.97
C MET A 238 20.67 17.85 -1.36
N TYR A 239 21.50 18.46 -2.22
CA TYR A 239 22.79 17.93 -2.67
C TYR A 239 22.70 16.51 -3.25
N ASP A 240 21.54 16.12 -3.79
CA ASP A 240 21.20 14.77 -4.24
C ASP A 240 21.43 13.65 -3.17
N ARG A 241 21.56 14.02 -1.90
CA ARG A 241 21.89 13.13 -0.78
C ARG A 241 20.91 13.18 0.38
N PHE A 242 20.56 14.38 0.84
CA PHE A 242 19.67 14.57 1.98
C PHE A 242 18.26 14.86 1.49
N GLU A 243 17.32 14.08 1.93
CA GLU A 243 15.93 14.33 1.63
C GLU A 243 15.14 14.40 2.94
N VAL A 244 14.38 15.47 3.12
CA VAL A 244 13.47 15.67 4.24
C VAL A 244 12.12 16.05 3.67
N GLY A 245 11.06 15.53 4.27
CA GLY A 245 9.72 15.80 3.80
C GLY A 245 8.66 15.59 4.87
N ALA A 246 7.46 16.01 4.52
CA ALA A 246 6.26 15.77 5.29
C ALA A 246 5.20 15.13 4.40
N SER A 247 4.39 14.28 5.01
CA SER A 247 3.22 13.65 4.41
C SER A 247 2.00 13.97 5.25
N TYR A 248 0.90 14.24 4.58
CA TYR A 248 -0.42 14.37 5.20
C TYR A 248 -1.38 13.38 4.56
N ARG A 249 -1.95 12.51 5.36
CA ARG A 249 -3.04 11.62 4.99
C ARG A 249 -4.34 12.16 5.56
N HIS A 250 -5.31 12.39 4.70
CA HIS A 250 -6.57 12.97 5.10
C HIS A 250 -7.31 12.14 6.13
N GLN A 251 -7.65 12.76 7.27
CA GLN A 251 -8.36 12.17 8.40
C GLN A 251 -7.67 10.96 9.07
N ASP A 252 -6.38 10.78 8.85
CA ASP A 252 -5.66 9.62 9.39
C ASP A 252 -4.35 10.04 10.08
N ALA A 253 -3.37 10.58 9.32
CA ALA A 253 -2.03 10.77 9.86
C ALA A 253 -1.28 11.96 9.28
N VAL A 254 -0.32 12.45 10.07
CA VAL A 254 0.75 13.35 9.62
C VAL A 254 2.08 12.64 9.82
N SER A 255 2.96 12.69 8.83
CA SER A 255 4.25 12.03 8.91
C SER A 255 5.40 12.97 8.55
N ILE A 256 6.54 12.72 9.16
CA ILE A 256 7.82 13.33 8.79
C ILE A 256 8.71 12.24 8.20
N LEU A 257 9.32 12.55 7.06
CA LEU A 257 10.19 11.63 6.34
C LEU A 257 11.61 12.18 6.29
N PHE A 258 12.57 11.29 6.47
CA PHE A 258 13.98 11.56 6.32
C PHE A 258 14.64 10.46 5.48
N ASN A 259 15.46 10.84 4.50
CA ASN A 259 16.19 9.89 3.67
C ASN A 259 17.60 10.41 3.40
N PHE A 260 18.59 9.52 3.51
CA PHE A 260 19.99 9.84 3.32
C PHE A 260 20.67 8.92 2.31
N GLY A 261 21.27 9.49 1.29
CA GLY A 261 22.10 8.81 0.32
C GLY A 261 23.50 8.56 0.89
N VAL A 262 23.74 7.37 1.43
CA VAL A 262 25.06 6.96 1.94
C VAL A 262 26.07 6.89 0.80
N THR A 263 25.63 6.30 -0.33
CA THR A 263 26.38 6.29 -1.59
C THR A 263 25.45 6.75 -2.73
N ARG A 264 25.93 6.74 -3.97
CA ARG A 264 25.09 7.00 -5.15
C ARG A 264 24.02 5.93 -5.38
N SER A 265 24.26 4.71 -4.87
CA SER A 265 23.39 3.55 -5.10
C SER A 265 22.68 3.06 -3.84
N PHE A 266 23.07 3.54 -2.66
CA PHE A 266 22.51 3.09 -1.39
C PHE A 266 21.95 4.27 -0.60
N ARG A 267 20.67 4.16 -0.21
CA ARG A 267 19.94 5.14 0.60
C ARG A 267 19.33 4.46 1.81
N VAL A 268 19.25 5.19 2.91
CA VAL A 268 18.57 4.78 4.14
C VAL A 268 17.56 5.85 4.47
N GLY A 269 16.33 5.44 4.78
CA GLY A 269 15.24 6.33 5.13
C GLY A 269 14.60 5.96 6.45
N TYR A 270 13.99 6.94 7.07
CA TYR A 270 13.15 6.80 8.26
C TYR A 270 11.93 7.70 8.11
N ALA A 271 10.79 7.20 8.55
CA ALA A 271 9.58 8.01 8.68
C ALA A 271 8.96 7.80 10.05
N TYR A 272 8.45 8.87 10.61
CA TYR A 272 7.65 8.85 11.82
C TYR A 272 6.24 9.34 11.48
N GLU A 273 5.25 8.54 11.82
CA GLU A 273 3.84 8.81 11.58
C GLU A 273 3.14 9.07 12.92
N TYR A 274 2.38 10.14 12.97
CA TYR A 274 1.53 10.52 14.10
C TYR A 274 0.07 10.46 13.63
N ASN A 275 -0.72 9.59 14.29
CA ASN A 275 -2.14 9.37 14.04
C ASN A 275 -2.98 10.08 15.10
#